data_b7d050c8131447171b3bc7fda93508ef
#
_entry.id   b7d050c8131447171b3bc7fda93508ef
#
_cell.length_a   1.000
_cell.length_b   1.000
_cell.length_c   1.000
_cell.angle_alpha   90.00
_cell.angle_beta   90.00
_cell.angle_gamma   90.00
#
_symmetry.space_group_name_H-M   'P 1'
#
loop_
_entity.id
_entity.type
_entity.pdbx_description
1 polymer ?
#
loop_
_entity_poly.entity_id
_entity_poly.type
_entity_poly.pdbx_seq_one_letter_code
_entity_poly.pdbx_strand_id
1 'polypeptide(L)'
;MEEKSIIAIEIGSSKVRGAIGTYSPTGVLTVQAVEEEPLLEWVRYGAVSNIEEVSALLGRIIRKIENRVSPRKVSSVYVGIGGRSFCSLPRDVEQTFAEDSEITDDVIAQLVRDAALSPYADREMLMVVPREFIVDKTVVSRPKGTVGRTLRMSANLIACRPQLKRNIDRLFT
;
A
#
# COMPACT_ATOMS: atom_id res chain seq x y z
N MET A 1 25.10 0.53 -11.63
CA MET A 1 23.74 0.26 -11.12
C MET A 1 23.05 1.59 -10.96
N GLU A 2 21.89 1.77 -11.59
CA GLU A 2 21.11 3.00 -11.43
C GLU A 2 20.60 3.12 -9.99
N GLU A 3 20.80 4.28 -9.37
CA GLU A 3 20.20 4.57 -8.08
C GLU A 3 18.67 4.58 -8.23
N LYS A 4 17.99 3.74 -7.46
CA LYS A 4 16.54 3.65 -7.49
C LYS A 4 15.95 4.81 -6.70
N SER A 5 15.36 5.79 -7.40
CA SER A 5 14.63 6.87 -6.77
C SER A 5 13.27 6.38 -6.27
N ILE A 6 12.87 6.87 -5.09
CA ILE A 6 11.56 6.65 -4.50
C ILE A 6 10.93 7.99 -4.20
N ILE A 7 9.66 8.15 -4.55
CA ILE A 7 8.89 9.36 -4.31
C ILE A 7 7.67 8.99 -3.48
N ALA A 8 7.46 9.73 -2.41
CA ALA A 8 6.31 9.56 -1.54
C ALA A 8 5.54 10.87 -1.41
N ILE A 9 4.23 10.79 -1.45
CA ILE A 9 3.31 11.92 -1.24
C ILE A 9 2.36 11.56 -0.10
N GLU A 10 2.27 12.42 0.91
CA GLU A 10 1.29 12.33 1.98
C GLU A 10 0.18 13.36 1.73
N ILE A 11 -1.06 12.89 1.68
CA ILE A 11 -2.25 13.75 1.59
C ILE A 11 -2.88 13.81 2.98
N GLY A 12 -2.53 14.85 3.73
CA GLY A 12 -3.09 15.12 5.06
C GLY A 12 -4.38 15.93 5.01
N SER A 13 -4.91 16.31 6.18
CA SER A 13 -6.08 17.19 6.27
C SER A 13 -5.74 18.67 6.25
N SER A 14 -4.50 19.05 6.58
CA SER A 14 -4.05 20.45 6.66
C SER A 14 -3.00 20.80 5.61
N LYS A 15 -2.29 19.81 5.10
CA LYS A 15 -1.23 19.98 4.09
C LYS A 15 -0.99 18.70 3.30
N VAL A 16 -0.42 18.88 2.11
CA VAL A 16 0.19 17.81 1.33
C VAL A 16 1.70 17.93 1.45
N ARG A 17 2.39 16.82 1.59
CA ARG A 17 3.84 16.72 1.58
C ARG A 17 4.29 15.78 0.48
N GLY A 18 5.38 16.15 -0.18
CA GLY A 18 6.06 15.27 -1.11
C GLY A 18 7.53 15.15 -0.72
N ALA A 19 8.08 13.95 -0.83
CA ALA A 19 9.49 13.68 -0.58
C ALA A 19 10.06 12.82 -1.68
N ILE A 20 11.34 13.05 -2.02
CA ILE A 20 12.11 12.18 -2.89
C ILE A 20 13.38 11.73 -2.19
N GLY A 21 13.71 10.47 -2.36
CA GLY A 21 14.96 9.88 -1.89
C GLY A 21 15.50 8.85 -2.85
N THR A 22 16.73 8.42 -2.60
CA THR A 22 17.41 7.35 -3.34
C THR A 22 17.92 6.29 -2.39
N TYR A 23 17.89 5.04 -2.87
CA TYR A 23 18.54 3.94 -2.18
C TYR A 23 19.95 3.76 -2.69
N SER A 24 20.92 3.71 -1.74
CA SER A 24 22.27 3.25 -2.04
C SER A 24 22.28 1.77 -2.40
N PRO A 25 23.35 1.25 -3.02
CA PRO A 25 23.52 -0.19 -3.24
C PRO A 25 23.50 -1.03 -1.96
N THR A 26 23.77 -0.42 -0.82
CA THR A 26 23.74 -1.05 0.53
C THR A 26 22.35 -0.95 1.19
N GLY A 27 21.34 -0.39 0.50
CA GLY A 27 19.98 -0.29 1.02
C GLY A 27 19.71 0.91 1.93
N VAL A 28 20.62 1.86 2.04
CA VAL A 28 20.43 3.09 2.83
C VAL A 28 19.60 4.08 2.01
N LEU A 29 18.48 4.53 2.57
CA LEU A 29 17.64 5.58 1.97
C LEU A 29 18.17 6.96 2.36
N THR A 30 18.49 7.76 1.34
CA THR A 30 18.84 9.18 1.50
C THR A 30 17.72 10.05 0.97
N VAL A 31 17.13 10.90 1.83
CA VAL A 31 16.11 11.88 1.41
C VAL A 31 16.82 13.07 0.76
N GLN A 32 16.46 13.38 -0.48
CA GLN A 32 17.08 14.43 -1.28
C GLN A 32 16.32 15.75 -1.22
N ALA A 33 14.99 15.69 -1.19
CA ALA A 33 14.13 16.86 -1.07
C ALA A 33 12.81 16.52 -0.37
N VAL A 34 12.28 17.52 0.33
CA VAL A 34 10.92 17.50 0.89
C VAL A 34 10.26 18.82 0.52
N GLU A 35 9.04 18.75 0.00
CA GLU A 35 8.22 19.90 -0.36
C GLU A 35 6.87 19.79 0.34
N GLU A 36 6.29 20.91 0.77
CA GLU A 36 4.95 20.91 1.36
C GLU A 36 4.14 22.11 0.87
N GLU A 37 2.83 21.90 0.83
CA GLU A 37 1.83 22.92 0.49
C GLU A 37 0.66 22.83 1.46
N PRO A 38 0.14 23.97 1.94
CA PRO A 38 -1.04 24.00 2.78
C PRO A 38 -2.27 23.53 1.99
N LEU A 39 -3.19 22.88 2.69
CA LEU A 39 -4.43 22.34 2.14
C LEU A 39 -5.60 23.06 2.81
N LEU A 40 -6.40 23.77 2.01
CA LEU A 40 -7.54 24.56 2.46
C LEU A 40 -8.80 23.67 2.47
N GLU A 41 -9.12 22.99 3.57
CA GLU A 41 -10.37 22.23 3.80
C GLU A 41 -10.83 21.26 2.68
N TRP A 42 -10.03 21.05 1.64
CA TRP A 42 -10.38 20.19 0.48
C TRP A 42 -10.22 18.70 0.78
N VAL A 43 -9.60 18.37 1.91
CA VAL A 43 -9.50 17.01 2.43
C VAL A 43 -9.89 16.98 3.90
N ARG A 44 -10.92 16.20 4.22
CA ARG A 44 -11.36 16.00 5.62
C ARG A 44 -11.44 14.51 5.92
N TYR A 45 -10.74 14.08 6.95
CA TYR A 45 -10.71 12.68 7.38
C TYR A 45 -10.40 11.69 6.25
N GLY A 46 -9.50 12.08 5.31
CA GLY A 46 -9.14 11.31 4.14
C GLY A 46 -10.13 11.40 2.95
N ALA A 47 -11.27 12.05 3.13
CA ALA A 47 -12.20 12.30 2.01
C ALA A 47 -11.79 13.57 1.25
N VAL A 48 -11.57 13.43 -0.06
CA VAL A 48 -11.28 14.55 -0.97
C VAL A 48 -12.59 15.16 -1.43
N SER A 49 -12.84 16.44 -1.10
CA SER A 49 -14.04 17.20 -1.47
C SER A 49 -13.87 17.99 -2.77
N ASN A 50 -12.64 18.39 -3.12
CA ASN A 50 -12.33 19.12 -4.34
C ASN A 50 -11.14 18.49 -5.04
N ILE A 51 -11.42 17.65 -6.04
CA ILE A 51 -10.39 16.88 -6.77
C ILE A 51 -9.52 17.82 -7.60
N GLU A 52 -10.08 18.84 -8.25
CA GLU A 52 -9.34 19.74 -9.14
C GLU A 52 -8.28 20.53 -8.37
N GLU A 53 -8.65 21.12 -7.25
CA GLU A 53 -7.72 21.89 -6.41
C GLU A 53 -6.62 21.03 -5.80
N VAL A 54 -6.98 19.82 -5.32
CA VAL A 54 -5.99 18.89 -4.77
C VAL A 54 -5.06 18.37 -5.88
N SER A 55 -5.57 18.07 -7.08
CA SER A 55 -4.73 17.69 -8.23
C SER A 55 -3.78 18.81 -8.65
N ALA A 56 -4.26 20.06 -8.72
CA ALA A 56 -3.43 21.21 -9.04
C ALA A 56 -2.31 21.40 -8.00
N LEU A 57 -2.63 21.20 -6.72
CA LEU A 57 -1.66 21.27 -5.62
C LEU A 57 -0.62 20.16 -5.71
N LEU A 58 -1.06 18.91 -5.95
CA LEU A 58 -0.15 17.78 -6.21
C LEU A 58 0.79 18.05 -7.38
N GLY A 59 0.26 18.58 -8.48
CA GLY A 59 1.07 18.97 -9.63
C GLY A 59 2.12 20.03 -9.30
N ARG A 60 1.84 20.98 -8.40
CA ARG A 60 2.83 21.94 -7.91
C ARG A 60 3.94 21.27 -7.10
N ILE A 61 3.58 20.40 -6.18
CA ILE A 61 4.56 19.64 -5.36
C ILE A 61 5.44 18.76 -6.25
N ILE A 62 4.84 18.00 -7.17
CA ILE A 62 5.59 17.15 -8.09
C ILE A 62 6.59 17.97 -8.92
N ARG A 63 6.17 19.10 -9.50
CA ARG A 63 7.09 20.01 -10.23
C ARG A 63 8.21 20.55 -9.36
N LYS A 64 7.94 20.89 -8.08
CA LYS A 64 9.00 21.34 -7.17
C LYS A 64 10.02 20.22 -6.92
N ILE A 65 9.55 18.99 -6.70
CA ILE A 65 10.41 17.82 -6.53
C ILE A 65 11.23 17.56 -7.81
N GLU A 66 10.61 17.58 -9.00
CA GLU A 66 11.29 17.37 -10.27
C GLU A 66 12.39 18.42 -10.49
N ASN A 67 12.14 19.69 -10.17
CA ASN A 67 13.13 20.76 -10.28
C ASN A 67 14.35 20.54 -9.36
N ARG A 68 14.16 19.86 -8.20
CA ARG A 68 15.26 19.54 -7.28
C ARG A 68 16.15 18.41 -7.78
N VAL A 69 15.60 17.51 -8.59
CA VAL A 69 16.29 16.28 -9.04
C VAL A 69 16.44 16.23 -10.57
N SER A 70 16.26 17.37 -11.26
CA SER A 70 16.44 17.48 -12.70
C SER A 70 17.73 16.78 -13.17
N PRO A 71 17.70 16.05 -14.32
CA PRO A 71 16.64 16.01 -15.33
C PRO A 71 15.58 14.88 -15.15
N ARG A 72 15.53 14.24 -14.01
CA ARG A 72 14.61 13.09 -13.75
C ARG A 72 13.17 13.58 -13.66
N LYS A 73 12.24 12.81 -14.27
CA LYS A 73 10.80 13.03 -14.14
C LYS A 73 10.16 11.97 -13.26
N VAL A 74 9.12 12.40 -12.55
CA VAL A 74 8.30 11.51 -11.69
C VAL A 74 7.38 10.68 -12.58
N SER A 75 7.53 9.37 -12.57
CA SER A 75 6.67 8.42 -13.30
C SER A 75 5.76 7.62 -12.36
N SER A 76 6.10 7.52 -11.09
CA SER A 76 5.32 6.81 -10.08
C SER A 76 5.58 7.38 -8.69
N VAL A 77 4.57 7.28 -7.83
CA VAL A 77 4.64 7.78 -6.46
C VAL A 77 4.04 6.78 -5.49
N TYR A 78 4.55 6.74 -4.27
CA TYR A 78 3.88 6.12 -3.14
C TYR A 78 2.98 7.16 -2.48
N VAL A 79 1.71 6.82 -2.27
CA VAL A 79 0.74 7.74 -1.68
C VAL A 79 0.38 7.28 -0.28
N GLY A 80 0.67 8.14 0.70
CA GLY A 80 0.23 8.01 2.08
C GLY A 80 -1.07 8.79 2.28
N ILE A 81 -2.12 8.09 2.65
CA ILE A 81 -3.41 8.70 2.97
C ILE A 81 -4.02 8.00 4.17
N GLY A 82 -4.59 8.78 5.09
CA GLY A 82 -5.28 8.27 6.26
C GLY A 82 -6.69 8.83 6.36
N GLY A 83 -7.56 8.15 7.08
CA GLY A 83 -8.90 8.65 7.32
C GLY A 83 -9.88 7.61 7.84
N ARG A 84 -11.08 8.07 8.24
CA ARG A 84 -12.14 7.22 8.80
C ARG A 84 -12.76 6.25 7.80
N SER A 85 -12.46 6.41 6.51
CA SER A 85 -12.96 5.53 5.46
C SER A 85 -12.16 4.24 5.31
N PHE A 86 -10.99 4.15 5.94
CA PHE A 86 -10.19 2.92 5.99
C PHE A 86 -10.64 2.04 7.14
N CYS A 87 -10.62 0.75 6.91
CA CYS A 87 -10.89 -0.25 7.94
C CYS A 87 -9.94 -1.44 7.79
N SER A 88 -9.70 -2.11 8.91
CA SER A 88 -8.97 -3.37 8.98
C SER A 88 -9.96 -4.45 9.37
N LEU A 89 -10.09 -5.47 8.54
CA LEU A 89 -11.03 -6.58 8.71
C LEU A 89 -10.22 -7.87 8.91
N PRO A 90 -10.44 -8.62 9.99
CA PRO A 90 -9.75 -9.89 10.19
C PRO A 90 -10.25 -10.93 9.19
N ARG A 91 -9.35 -11.75 8.68
CA ARG A 91 -9.63 -12.83 7.75
C ARG A 91 -8.74 -14.03 8.03
N ASP A 92 -9.38 -15.18 8.16
CA ASP A 92 -8.69 -16.48 8.20
C ASP A 92 -8.97 -17.21 6.91
N VAL A 93 -7.93 -17.81 6.33
CA VAL A 93 -8.02 -18.70 5.18
C VAL A 93 -7.15 -19.91 5.43
N GLU A 94 -7.58 -21.07 4.90
CA GLU A 94 -6.90 -22.34 5.09
C GLU A 94 -6.87 -23.11 3.78
N GLN A 95 -5.76 -23.75 3.50
CA GLN A 95 -5.58 -24.70 2.41
C GLN A 95 -5.21 -26.06 2.99
N THR A 96 -5.89 -27.10 2.55
CA THR A 96 -5.62 -28.50 2.91
C THR A 96 -5.06 -29.22 1.70
N PHE A 97 -4.00 -29.99 1.90
CA PHE A 97 -3.36 -30.83 0.87
C PHE A 97 -3.80 -32.28 1.02
N ALA A 98 -3.83 -33.03 -0.08
CA ALA A 98 -4.17 -34.45 -0.08
C ALA A 98 -3.16 -35.30 0.71
N GLU A 99 -1.89 -34.89 0.65
CA GLU A 99 -0.74 -35.49 1.35
C GLU A 99 0.16 -34.40 1.91
N ASP A 100 1.12 -34.78 2.74
CA ASP A 100 2.13 -33.84 3.26
C ASP A 100 2.89 -33.21 2.10
N SER A 101 2.80 -31.89 2.01
CA SER A 101 3.32 -31.11 0.89
C SER A 101 4.24 -30.00 1.35
N GLU A 102 5.26 -29.69 0.57
CA GLU A 102 6.11 -28.54 0.81
C GLU A 102 5.35 -27.24 0.50
N ILE A 103 5.39 -26.29 1.42
CA ILE A 103 4.79 -24.98 1.26
C ILE A 103 5.71 -24.10 0.42
N THR A 104 5.27 -23.78 -0.80
CA THR A 104 6.00 -22.94 -1.76
C THR A 104 5.49 -21.49 -1.72
N ASP A 105 6.23 -20.58 -2.38
CA ASP A 105 5.78 -19.18 -2.57
C ASP A 105 4.44 -19.12 -3.33
N ASP A 106 4.19 -20.03 -4.27
CA ASP A 106 2.95 -20.09 -5.05
C ASP A 106 1.74 -20.45 -4.17
N VAL A 107 1.93 -21.38 -3.24
CA VAL A 107 0.91 -21.76 -2.25
C VAL A 107 0.57 -20.57 -1.35
N ILE A 108 1.58 -19.86 -0.85
CA ILE A 108 1.39 -18.66 -0.02
C ILE A 108 0.68 -17.57 -0.82
N ALA A 109 1.10 -17.33 -2.05
CA ALA A 109 0.49 -16.35 -2.94
C ALA A 109 -0.98 -16.68 -3.25
N GLN A 110 -1.30 -17.98 -3.44
CA GLN A 110 -2.68 -18.41 -3.62
C GLN A 110 -3.53 -18.13 -2.37
N LEU A 111 -3.02 -18.44 -1.20
CA LEU A 111 -3.71 -18.19 0.06
C LEU A 111 -3.98 -16.69 0.29
N VAL A 112 -3.04 -15.83 -0.10
CA VAL A 112 -3.21 -14.37 -0.09
C VAL A 112 -4.30 -13.93 -1.08
N ARG A 113 -4.33 -14.50 -2.29
CA ARG A 113 -5.41 -14.23 -3.27
C ARG A 113 -6.79 -14.65 -2.73
N ASP A 114 -6.87 -15.82 -2.10
CA ASP A 114 -8.12 -16.34 -1.52
C ASP A 114 -8.62 -15.45 -0.37
N ALA A 115 -7.69 -14.94 0.44
CA ALA A 115 -8.02 -13.95 1.47
C ALA A 115 -8.56 -12.65 0.88
N ALA A 116 -8.02 -12.21 -0.27
CA ALA A 116 -8.45 -10.99 -0.96
C ALA A 116 -9.87 -11.11 -1.57
N LEU A 117 -10.38 -12.31 -1.78
CA LEU A 117 -11.77 -12.56 -2.22
C LEU A 117 -12.73 -12.21 -1.08
N SER A 118 -12.98 -10.91 -0.94
CA SER A 118 -13.78 -10.37 0.15
C SER A 118 -15.27 -10.52 -0.11
N PRO A 119 -16.07 -10.96 0.87
CA PRO A 119 -17.52 -10.96 0.79
C PRO A 119 -18.13 -9.55 0.97
N TYR A 120 -17.31 -8.53 1.23
CA TYR A 120 -17.78 -7.17 1.52
C TYR A 120 -17.95 -6.37 0.23
N ALA A 121 -19.17 -6.43 -0.37
CA ALA A 121 -19.48 -5.76 -1.63
C ALA A 121 -19.43 -4.21 -1.57
N ASP A 122 -19.49 -3.64 -0.36
CA ASP A 122 -19.45 -2.19 -0.11
C ASP A 122 -18.01 -1.66 0.13
N ARG A 123 -17.01 -2.51 -0.03
CA ARG A 123 -15.60 -2.19 0.26
C ARG A 123 -14.70 -2.50 -0.93
N GLU A 124 -13.74 -1.64 -1.13
CA GLU A 124 -12.62 -1.84 -2.04
C GLU A 124 -11.43 -2.38 -1.24
N MET A 125 -10.96 -3.56 -1.61
CA MET A 125 -9.76 -4.16 -0.98
C MET A 125 -8.51 -3.46 -1.50
N LEU A 126 -7.68 -3.00 -0.57
CA LEU A 126 -6.41 -2.34 -0.89
C LEU A 126 -5.22 -3.28 -0.68
N MET A 127 -5.23 -4.04 0.40
CA MET A 127 -4.10 -4.87 0.79
C MET A 127 -4.54 -6.03 1.69
N VAL A 128 -3.89 -7.18 1.53
CA VAL A 128 -3.91 -8.28 2.49
C VAL A 128 -2.60 -8.24 3.28
N VAL A 129 -2.70 -8.17 4.60
CA VAL A 129 -1.54 -8.16 5.50
C VAL A 129 -1.54 -9.45 6.31
N PRO A 130 -0.75 -10.46 5.93
CA PRO A 130 -0.58 -11.66 6.73
C PRO A 130 -0.06 -11.31 8.13
N ARG A 131 -0.62 -11.94 9.14
CA ARG A 131 -0.23 -11.77 10.54
C ARG A 131 0.43 -13.00 11.10
N GLU A 132 -0.11 -14.16 10.79
CA GLU A 132 0.31 -15.43 11.35
C GLU A 132 0.07 -16.53 10.32
N PHE A 133 0.99 -17.48 10.27
CA PHE A 133 0.83 -18.73 9.54
C PHE A 133 0.87 -19.89 10.51
N ILE A 134 0.02 -20.89 10.27
CA ILE A 134 -0.05 -22.12 11.05
C ILE A 134 0.06 -23.29 10.06
N VAL A 135 1.09 -24.12 10.22
CA VAL A 135 1.26 -25.36 9.47
C VAL A 135 0.86 -26.50 10.40
N ASP A 136 -0.16 -27.24 10.02
CA ASP A 136 -0.85 -28.22 10.83
C ASP A 136 -1.35 -27.58 12.15
N LYS A 137 -0.60 -27.70 13.22
CA LYS A 137 -0.94 -27.10 14.53
C LYS A 137 0.17 -26.19 15.06
N THR A 138 1.16 -25.90 14.23
CA THR A 138 2.35 -25.15 14.65
C THR A 138 2.38 -23.77 14.02
N VAL A 139 2.51 -22.74 14.83
CA VAL A 139 2.71 -21.37 14.37
C VAL A 139 4.11 -21.24 13.79
N VAL A 140 4.21 -20.70 12.57
CA VAL A 140 5.47 -20.49 11.86
C VAL A 140 5.59 -19.08 11.32
N SER A 141 6.74 -18.45 11.55
CA SER A 141 6.98 -17.07 11.08
C SER A 141 7.21 -17.01 9.57
N ARG A 142 7.79 -18.07 8.99
CA ARG A 142 8.09 -18.20 7.56
C ARG A 142 7.70 -19.59 7.09
N PRO A 143 6.52 -19.76 6.50
CA PRO A 143 6.01 -21.09 6.14
C PRO A 143 6.72 -21.69 4.93
N LYS A 144 7.37 -20.90 4.07
CA LYS A 144 8.09 -21.40 2.90
C LYS A 144 9.13 -22.46 3.28
N GLY A 145 9.10 -23.59 2.56
CA GLY A 145 9.99 -24.73 2.78
C GLY A 145 9.58 -25.65 3.93
N THR A 146 8.54 -25.31 4.70
CA THR A 146 7.98 -26.25 5.69
C THR A 146 7.12 -27.29 4.98
N VAL A 147 7.01 -28.47 5.57
CA VAL A 147 6.16 -29.56 5.06
C VAL A 147 5.00 -29.75 6.01
N GLY A 148 3.80 -29.88 5.47
CA GLY A 148 2.59 -30.12 6.25
C GLY A 148 1.39 -30.42 5.37
N ARG A 149 0.28 -30.77 6.02
CA ARG A 149 -0.97 -31.14 5.38
C ARG A 149 -1.99 -30.01 5.36
N THR A 150 -1.84 -29.04 6.25
CA THR A 150 -2.68 -27.84 6.28
C THR A 150 -1.83 -26.59 6.41
N LEU A 151 -2.20 -25.54 5.68
CA LEU A 151 -1.65 -24.21 5.84
C LEU A 151 -2.79 -23.24 6.11
N ARG A 152 -2.83 -22.65 7.31
CA ARG A 152 -3.74 -21.57 7.66
C ARG A 152 -3.00 -20.26 7.74
N MET A 153 -3.64 -19.19 7.26
CA MET A 153 -3.17 -17.82 7.39
C MET A 153 -4.23 -16.96 8.06
N SER A 154 -3.85 -16.32 9.16
CA SER A 154 -4.61 -15.21 9.73
C SER A 154 -4.08 -13.91 9.14
N ALA A 155 -4.95 -13.08 8.60
CA ALA A 155 -4.58 -11.83 7.95
C ALA A 155 -5.51 -10.69 8.36
N ASN A 156 -5.03 -9.47 8.16
CA ASN A 156 -5.86 -8.28 8.14
C ASN A 156 -6.07 -7.83 6.69
N LEU A 157 -7.32 -7.64 6.30
CA LEU A 157 -7.69 -7.02 5.05
C LEU A 157 -7.79 -5.52 5.26
N ILE A 158 -6.95 -4.74 4.59
CA ILE A 158 -7.07 -3.29 4.58
C ILE A 158 -8.00 -2.90 3.43
N ALA A 159 -9.09 -2.25 3.77
CA ALA A 159 -10.13 -1.88 2.82
C ALA A 159 -10.60 -0.45 3.03
N CYS A 160 -11.22 0.12 2.02
CA CYS A 160 -11.83 1.44 2.08
C CYS A 160 -13.17 1.48 1.32
N ARG A 161 -13.87 2.60 1.41
CA ARG A 161 -15.03 2.83 0.55
C ARG A 161 -14.57 2.98 -0.91
N PRO A 162 -15.28 2.39 -1.89
CA PRO A 162 -14.89 2.46 -3.31
C PRO A 162 -14.76 3.89 -3.83
N GLN A 163 -15.60 4.82 -3.34
CA GLN A 163 -15.52 6.23 -3.72
C GLN A 163 -14.18 6.88 -3.33
N LEU A 164 -13.62 6.50 -2.16
CA LEU A 164 -12.33 7.03 -1.73
C LEU A 164 -11.22 6.61 -2.69
N LYS A 165 -11.17 5.31 -3.04
CA LYS A 165 -10.17 4.81 -4.00
C LYS A 165 -10.30 5.53 -5.35
N ARG A 166 -11.51 5.61 -5.91
CA ARG A 166 -11.74 6.33 -7.18
C ARG A 166 -11.30 7.79 -7.13
N ASN A 167 -11.55 8.49 -6.02
CA ASN A 167 -11.11 9.87 -5.87
C ASN A 167 -9.59 9.97 -5.84
N ILE A 168 -8.91 9.07 -5.11
CA ILE A 168 -7.44 9.04 -5.07
C ILE A 168 -6.87 8.74 -6.45
N ASP A 169 -7.38 7.73 -7.16
CA ASP A 169 -6.92 7.39 -8.51
C ASP A 169 -7.03 8.61 -9.46
N ARG A 170 -8.12 9.38 -9.36
CA ARG A 170 -8.34 10.59 -10.17
C ARG A 170 -7.42 11.76 -9.82
N LEU A 171 -6.78 11.77 -8.66
CA LEU A 171 -5.80 12.81 -8.31
C LEU A 171 -4.48 12.66 -9.07
N PHE A 172 -4.19 11.47 -9.60
CA PHE A 172 -2.92 11.13 -10.24
C PHE A 172 -3.07 10.74 -11.73
N THR A 173 -4.25 10.89 -12.30
CA THR A 173 -4.53 10.76 -13.73
C THR A 173 -4.56 12.11 -14.41
#